data_ce9286b58443cb3cba4b738b338c7eda
#
_entry.id   ce9286b58443cb3cba4b738b338c7eda
#
_cell.length_a   1.000
_cell.length_b   1.000
_cell.length_c   1.000
_cell.angle_alpha   90.00
_cell.angle_beta   90.00
_cell.angle_gamma   90.00
#
_symmetry.space_group_name_H-M   'P 1'
#
loop_
_entity.id
_entity.type
_entity.pdbx_description
1 polymer ?
#
loop_
_entity_poly.entity_id
_entity_poly.type
_entity_poly.pdbx_seq_one_letter_code
_entity_poly.pdbx_strand_id
1 'polypeptide(L)'
;MDCSPDIVDLVATEPCFAPHFHLPLQHASNAVLTAMRRPYTIEYFRALTLSIRSRMPHASIGSDVIVGFPGESDDDFACLAGYLESSPLSHIHVFPYSDRPGTAASTMNGKVPGAVVRERARTIRDIGQQLLERFREGQRGTVHRALTLDDGSLAVTGNYLKVRIPPGRA
;
A
#
# COMPACT_ATOMS: atom_id res chain seq x y z
N MET A 1 3.67 -10.54 9.61
CA MET A 1 4.07 -10.06 8.26
C MET A 1 5.33 -10.83 7.92
N ASP A 2 5.27 -11.63 6.86
CA ASP A 2 6.28 -12.67 6.58
C ASP A 2 7.30 -12.22 5.50
N CYS A 3 7.52 -10.91 5.34
CA CYS A 3 8.53 -10.37 4.43
C CYS A 3 9.84 -10.17 5.21
N SER A 4 10.69 -11.21 5.21
CA SER A 4 12.02 -11.13 5.84
C SER A 4 13.01 -10.34 4.98
N PRO A 5 14.14 -9.87 5.55
CA PRO A 5 15.21 -9.26 4.77
C PRO A 5 15.72 -10.16 3.63
N ASP A 6 15.76 -11.47 3.84
CA ASP A 6 16.20 -12.44 2.82
C ASP A 6 15.26 -12.46 1.61
N ILE A 7 13.94 -12.29 1.81
CA ILE A 7 12.96 -12.17 0.72
C ILE A 7 13.21 -10.88 -0.06
N VAL A 8 13.49 -9.78 0.64
CA VAL A 8 13.81 -8.50 -0.01
C VAL A 8 15.08 -8.62 -0.83
N ASP A 9 16.10 -9.29 -0.29
CA ASP A 9 17.37 -9.56 -0.98
C ASP A 9 17.17 -10.43 -2.21
N LEU A 10 16.41 -11.51 -2.08
CA LEU A 10 16.09 -12.40 -3.19
C LEU A 10 15.41 -11.65 -4.34
N VAL A 11 14.38 -10.85 -4.04
CA VAL A 11 13.67 -10.06 -5.07
C VAL A 11 14.58 -9.00 -5.70
N ALA A 12 15.54 -8.46 -4.93
CA ALA A 12 16.45 -7.44 -5.42
C ALA A 12 17.56 -8.02 -6.33
N THR A 13 17.96 -9.27 -6.14
CA THR A 13 19.10 -9.89 -6.84
C THR A 13 18.69 -10.80 -7.99
N GLU A 14 17.53 -11.44 -7.89
CA GLU A 14 17.09 -12.43 -8.87
C GLU A 14 16.20 -11.81 -9.97
N PRO A 15 16.65 -11.79 -11.23
CA PRO A 15 15.95 -11.13 -12.34
C PRO A 15 14.58 -11.75 -12.69
N CYS A 16 14.29 -12.95 -12.21
CA CYS A 16 13.00 -13.62 -12.43
C CYS A 16 11.87 -13.06 -11.57
N PHE A 17 12.20 -12.33 -10.48
CA PHE A 17 11.19 -11.68 -9.66
C PHE A 17 10.87 -10.27 -10.15
N ALA A 18 9.60 -9.95 -10.15
CA ALA A 18 9.12 -8.61 -10.39
C ALA A 18 9.38 -7.73 -9.14
N PRO A 19 9.94 -6.51 -9.26
CA PRO A 19 10.15 -5.61 -8.14
C PRO A 19 8.80 -5.00 -7.68
N HIS A 20 7.94 -5.84 -7.15
CA HIS A 20 6.60 -5.51 -6.69
C HIS A 20 6.31 -6.22 -5.36
N PHE A 21 5.88 -5.43 -4.38
CA PHE A 21 5.50 -5.89 -3.05
C PHE A 21 4.08 -5.45 -2.74
N HIS A 22 3.29 -6.34 -2.17
CA HIS A 22 2.03 -5.98 -1.54
C HIS A 22 2.11 -6.31 -0.04
N LEU A 23 2.18 -5.27 0.78
CA LEU A 23 2.42 -5.35 2.22
C LEU A 23 1.23 -4.73 2.95
N PRO A 24 0.25 -5.53 3.43
CA PRO A 24 -0.92 -5.00 4.12
C PRO A 24 -0.54 -4.31 5.44
N LEU A 25 -0.57 -2.96 5.46
CA LEU A 25 -0.31 -2.15 6.66
C LEU A 25 -1.47 -2.24 7.66
N GLN A 26 -2.68 -2.20 7.14
CA GLN A 26 -3.96 -2.11 7.85
C GLN A 26 -4.19 -0.77 8.55
N HIS A 27 -3.26 -0.29 9.41
CA HIS A 27 -3.33 1.00 10.08
C HIS A 27 -1.94 1.48 10.52
N ALA A 28 -1.74 2.79 10.79
CA ALA A 28 -0.47 3.33 11.26
C ALA A 28 -0.45 3.70 12.75
N SER A 29 -1.56 3.54 13.47
CA SER A 29 -1.57 3.60 14.94
C SER A 29 -1.29 2.22 15.54
N ASN A 30 -0.32 2.11 16.42
CA ASN A 30 0.00 0.87 17.14
C ASN A 30 -1.16 0.41 18.04
N ALA A 31 -1.97 1.35 18.58
CA ALA A 31 -3.16 1.02 19.34
C ALA A 31 -4.20 0.29 18.49
N VAL A 32 -4.47 0.81 17.29
CA VAL A 32 -5.41 0.18 16.34
C VAL A 32 -4.85 -1.14 15.80
N LEU A 33 -3.56 -1.22 15.47
CA LEU A 33 -2.91 -2.48 15.06
C LEU A 33 -3.04 -3.56 16.13
N THR A 34 -2.84 -3.20 17.40
CA THR A 34 -3.01 -4.11 18.54
C THR A 34 -4.48 -4.57 18.66
N ALA A 35 -5.44 -3.65 18.54
CA ALA A 35 -6.86 -3.97 18.54
C ALA A 35 -7.26 -4.88 17.36
N MET A 36 -6.63 -4.72 16.21
CA MET A 36 -6.75 -5.60 15.04
C MET A 36 -5.99 -6.92 15.19
N ARG A 37 -5.28 -7.14 16.30
CA ARG A 37 -4.42 -8.30 16.58
C ARG A 37 -3.33 -8.50 15.52
N ARG A 38 -2.74 -7.40 15.06
CA ARG A 38 -1.61 -7.46 14.13
C ARG A 38 -0.30 -7.69 14.89
N PRO A 39 0.55 -8.65 14.46
CA PRO A 39 1.79 -9.01 15.17
C PRO A 39 2.99 -8.12 14.79
N TYR A 40 2.75 -6.88 14.37
CA TYR A 40 3.77 -5.92 13.97
C TYR A 40 3.37 -4.50 14.38
N THR A 41 4.35 -3.60 14.42
CA THR A 41 4.18 -2.18 14.71
C THR A 41 4.42 -1.33 13.46
N ILE A 42 4.00 -0.05 13.52
CA ILE A 42 4.25 0.90 12.43
C ILE A 42 5.75 1.13 12.22
N GLU A 43 6.57 1.10 13.28
CA GLU A 43 8.02 1.27 13.19
C GLU A 43 8.67 0.15 12.39
N TYR A 44 8.25 -1.09 12.63
CA TYR A 44 8.68 -2.25 11.85
C TYR A 44 8.29 -2.12 10.38
N PHE A 45 7.02 -1.75 10.11
CA PHE A 45 6.54 -1.58 8.74
C PHE A 45 7.29 -0.46 8.01
N ARG A 46 7.55 0.66 8.68
CA ARG A 46 8.33 1.78 8.16
C ARG A 46 9.75 1.34 7.80
N ALA A 47 10.43 0.65 8.70
CA ALA A 47 11.79 0.16 8.46
C ALA A 47 11.84 -0.79 7.25
N LEU A 48 10.87 -1.71 7.14
CA LEU A 48 10.77 -2.64 6.02
C LEU A 48 10.59 -1.91 4.69
N THR A 49 9.61 -1.00 4.60
CA THR A 49 9.32 -0.27 3.36
C THR A 49 10.48 0.65 2.93
N LEU A 50 11.17 1.26 3.88
CA LEU A 50 12.39 2.04 3.61
C LEU A 50 13.54 1.15 3.12
N SER A 51 13.72 -0.03 3.70
CA SER A 51 14.72 -1.01 3.24
C SER A 51 14.45 -1.46 1.80
N ILE A 52 13.19 -1.78 1.45
CA ILE A 52 12.81 -2.12 0.08
C ILE A 52 13.12 -0.96 -0.87
N ARG A 53 12.72 0.26 -0.52
CA ARG A 53 12.94 1.44 -1.35
C ARG A 53 14.42 1.76 -1.56
N SER A 54 15.25 1.59 -0.53
CA SER A 54 16.70 1.78 -0.61
C SER A 54 17.38 0.79 -1.56
N ARG A 55 16.95 -0.49 -1.54
CA ARG A 55 17.53 -1.54 -2.38
C ARG A 55 16.99 -1.52 -3.80
N MET A 56 15.72 -1.19 -3.95
CA MET A 56 14.99 -1.19 -5.22
C MET A 56 14.24 0.15 -5.39
N PRO A 57 14.92 1.23 -5.82
CA PRO A 57 14.33 2.57 -5.91
C PRO A 57 13.06 2.65 -6.76
N HIS A 58 12.92 1.77 -7.76
CA HIS A 58 11.79 1.72 -8.68
C HIS A 58 10.76 0.64 -8.36
N ALA A 59 10.92 -0.11 -7.26
CA ALA A 59 9.95 -1.13 -6.88
C ALA A 59 8.58 -0.52 -6.58
N SER A 60 7.53 -1.21 -7.00
CA SER A 60 6.17 -0.89 -6.56
C SER A 60 5.93 -1.48 -5.18
N ILE A 61 5.47 -0.66 -4.24
CA ILE A 61 5.13 -1.07 -2.87
C ILE A 61 3.66 -0.70 -2.64
N GLY A 62 2.79 -1.70 -2.75
CA GLY A 62 1.36 -1.56 -2.49
C GLY A 62 1.01 -1.89 -1.04
N SER A 63 -0.09 -1.33 -0.56
CA SER A 63 -0.59 -1.61 0.79
C SER A 63 -2.11 -1.55 0.87
N ASP A 64 -2.67 -2.28 1.84
CA ASP A 64 -4.07 -2.18 2.24
C ASP A 64 -4.17 -1.42 3.55
N VAL A 65 -5.16 -0.54 3.67
CA VAL A 65 -5.47 0.18 4.90
C VAL A 65 -6.97 0.13 5.19
N ILE A 66 -7.32 0.08 6.47
CA ILE A 66 -8.68 0.08 6.97
C ILE A 66 -8.90 1.39 7.73
N VAL A 67 -10.01 2.06 7.50
CA VAL A 67 -10.44 3.25 8.22
C VAL A 67 -11.77 3.01 8.92
N GLY A 68 -11.94 3.61 10.10
CA GLY A 68 -13.18 3.46 10.89
C GLY A 68 -13.26 2.15 11.65
N PHE A 69 -12.12 1.53 11.97
CA PHE A 69 -12.09 0.37 12.85
C PHE A 69 -12.68 0.73 14.23
N PRO A 70 -13.41 -0.18 14.91
CA PRO A 70 -13.96 0.11 16.24
C PRO A 70 -12.88 0.60 17.22
N GLY A 71 -13.12 1.76 17.84
CA GLY A 71 -12.17 2.42 18.75
C GLY A 71 -11.15 3.34 18.06
N GLU A 72 -11.14 3.47 16.74
CA GLU A 72 -10.26 4.41 16.03
C GLU A 72 -10.62 5.86 16.39
N SER A 73 -9.73 6.57 17.07
CA SER A 73 -9.85 7.99 17.41
C SER A 73 -9.45 8.90 16.24
N ASP A 74 -9.65 10.23 16.41
CA ASP A 74 -9.17 11.21 15.43
C ASP A 74 -7.65 11.29 15.43
N ASP A 75 -6.99 11.11 16.58
CA ASP A 75 -5.52 11.04 16.66
C ASP A 75 -4.96 9.81 15.96
N ASP A 76 -5.62 8.64 16.08
CA ASP A 76 -5.24 7.45 15.35
C ASP A 76 -5.35 7.65 13.84
N PHE A 77 -6.43 8.28 13.39
CA PHE A 77 -6.61 8.63 12.00
C PHE A 77 -5.55 9.63 11.50
N ALA A 78 -5.23 10.65 12.31
CA ALA A 78 -4.16 11.60 11.98
C ALA A 78 -2.80 10.91 11.87
N CYS A 79 -2.49 9.94 12.74
CA CYS A 79 -1.30 9.09 12.62
C CYS A 79 -1.27 8.32 11.28
N LEU A 80 -2.41 7.76 10.85
CA LEU A 80 -2.50 7.05 9.58
C LEU A 80 -2.26 8.00 8.40
N ALA A 81 -2.95 9.12 8.33
CA ALA A 81 -2.82 10.09 7.25
C ALA A 81 -1.38 10.63 7.15
N GLY A 82 -0.81 11.11 8.25
CA GLY A 82 0.55 11.66 8.29
C GLY A 82 1.63 10.63 7.92
N TYR A 83 1.45 9.36 8.31
CA TYR A 83 2.35 8.30 7.85
C TYR A 83 2.26 8.10 6.33
N LEU A 84 1.05 7.98 5.79
CA LEU A 84 0.86 7.71 4.37
C LEU A 84 1.41 8.82 3.48
N GLU A 85 1.20 10.09 3.82
CA GLU A 85 1.71 11.25 3.08
C GLU A 85 3.23 11.19 2.88
N SER A 86 3.96 10.80 3.93
CA SER A 86 5.43 10.71 3.93
C SER A 86 5.99 9.34 3.55
N SER A 87 5.13 8.34 3.37
CA SER A 87 5.56 6.95 3.16
C SER A 87 6.21 6.73 1.79
N PRO A 88 7.08 5.70 1.64
CA PRO A 88 7.63 5.30 0.36
C PRO A 88 6.69 4.40 -0.46
N LEU A 89 5.41 4.31 -0.08
CA LEU A 89 4.42 3.50 -0.79
C LEU A 89 4.14 4.06 -2.19
N SER A 90 3.80 3.16 -3.11
CA SER A 90 3.45 3.49 -4.49
C SER A 90 1.95 3.64 -4.70
N HIS A 91 1.16 2.84 -3.99
CA HIS A 91 -0.30 2.86 -4.04
C HIS A 91 -0.88 2.20 -2.79
N ILE A 92 -2.14 2.50 -2.52
CA ILE A 92 -2.89 1.91 -1.41
C ILE A 92 -4.31 1.55 -1.83
N HIS A 93 -4.84 0.50 -1.22
CA HIS A 93 -6.25 0.16 -1.25
C HIS A 93 -6.90 0.54 0.08
N VAL A 94 -7.97 1.30 0.01
CA VAL A 94 -8.67 1.84 1.20
C VAL A 94 -9.95 1.08 1.43
N PHE A 95 -10.06 0.46 2.58
CA PHE A 95 -11.22 -0.31 3.00
C PHE A 95 -11.93 0.40 4.16
N PRO A 96 -13.11 0.99 3.94
CA PRO A 96 -13.97 1.38 5.04
C PRO A 96 -14.31 0.14 5.88
N TYR A 97 -14.17 0.25 7.21
CA TYR A 97 -14.57 -0.86 8.08
C TYR A 97 -16.05 -1.20 7.91
N SER A 98 -16.35 -2.46 7.84
CA SER A 98 -17.71 -2.99 7.89
C SER A 98 -17.77 -4.20 8.79
N ASP A 99 -18.83 -4.30 9.59
CA ASP A 99 -19.04 -5.44 10.47
C ASP A 99 -19.20 -6.73 9.65
N ARG A 100 -18.48 -7.76 10.07
CA ARG A 100 -18.65 -9.11 9.56
C ARG A 100 -19.11 -10.01 10.69
N PRO A 101 -20.30 -10.62 10.62
CA PRO A 101 -20.81 -11.51 11.64
C PRO A 101 -19.78 -12.59 12.01
N GLY A 102 -19.66 -12.89 13.30
CA GLY A 102 -18.72 -13.90 13.81
C GLY A 102 -17.29 -13.44 14.01
N THR A 103 -16.94 -12.18 13.68
CA THR A 103 -15.61 -11.63 13.98
C THR A 103 -15.57 -10.94 15.35
N ALA A 104 -14.42 -10.97 16.03
CA ALA A 104 -14.26 -10.25 17.30
C ALA A 104 -14.54 -8.75 17.15
N ALA A 105 -14.17 -8.16 16.02
CA ALA A 105 -14.39 -6.73 15.75
C ALA A 105 -15.87 -6.35 15.67
N SER A 106 -16.75 -7.26 15.24
CA SER A 106 -18.20 -6.99 15.15
C SER A 106 -18.86 -6.76 16.50
N THR A 107 -18.28 -7.31 17.58
CA THR A 107 -18.76 -7.18 18.96
C THR A 107 -18.05 -6.09 19.75
N MET A 108 -17.06 -5.42 19.17
CA MET A 108 -16.34 -4.33 19.84
C MET A 108 -17.23 -3.09 19.99
N ASN A 109 -17.06 -2.39 21.12
CA ASN A 109 -17.62 -1.07 21.34
C ASN A 109 -16.83 0.02 20.58
N GLY A 110 -17.35 1.26 20.60
CA GLY A 110 -16.64 2.39 20.00
C GLY A 110 -16.71 2.39 18.47
N LYS A 111 -17.83 1.95 17.90
CA LYS A 111 -18.08 2.02 16.44
C LYS A 111 -17.97 3.46 15.96
N VAL A 112 -17.16 3.70 14.95
CA VAL A 112 -17.02 5.01 14.31
C VAL A 112 -18.27 5.31 13.48
N PRO A 113 -18.90 6.51 13.61
CA PRO A 113 -20.07 6.86 12.83
C PRO A 113 -19.81 6.76 11.31
N GLY A 114 -20.75 6.21 10.57
CA GLY A 114 -20.59 5.94 9.14
C GLY A 114 -20.28 7.19 8.28
N ALA A 115 -20.72 8.38 8.70
CA ALA A 115 -20.36 9.64 8.04
C ALA A 115 -18.84 9.91 8.19
N VAL A 116 -18.29 9.73 9.39
CA VAL A 116 -16.87 9.90 9.70
C VAL A 116 -16.04 8.87 8.92
N VAL A 117 -16.47 7.60 8.88
CA VAL A 117 -15.79 6.55 8.10
C VAL A 117 -15.69 6.93 6.61
N ARG A 118 -16.77 7.47 6.04
CA ARG A 118 -16.79 7.90 4.63
C ARG A 118 -15.84 9.06 4.37
N GLU A 119 -15.80 10.03 5.28
CA GLU A 119 -14.90 11.19 5.19
C GLU A 119 -13.43 10.75 5.29
N ARG A 120 -13.10 9.96 6.31
CA ARG A 120 -11.76 9.38 6.46
C ARG A 120 -11.34 8.58 5.24
N ALA A 121 -12.23 7.74 4.70
CA ALA A 121 -11.96 6.97 3.50
C ALA A 121 -11.71 7.85 2.25
N ARG A 122 -12.40 9.00 2.13
CA ARG A 122 -12.15 9.98 1.06
C ARG A 122 -10.74 10.55 1.20
N THR A 123 -10.41 11.10 2.37
CA THR A 123 -9.09 11.67 2.66
C THR A 123 -7.95 10.69 2.33
N ILE A 124 -8.07 9.43 2.78
CA ILE A 124 -7.02 8.44 2.51
C ILE A 124 -6.95 8.05 1.03
N ARG A 125 -8.07 8.05 0.28
CA ARG A 125 -8.04 7.84 -1.18
C ARG A 125 -7.33 8.98 -1.90
N ASP A 126 -7.54 10.24 -1.47
CA ASP A 126 -6.87 11.40 -2.04
C ASP A 126 -5.36 11.32 -1.82
N ILE A 127 -4.92 10.93 -0.61
CA ILE A 127 -3.50 10.63 -0.33
C ILE A 127 -3.02 9.48 -1.23
N GLY A 128 -3.81 8.41 -1.39
CA GLY A 128 -3.48 7.29 -2.27
C GLY A 128 -3.27 7.69 -3.72
N GLN A 129 -4.06 8.64 -4.23
CA GLN A 129 -3.89 9.20 -5.56
C GLN A 129 -2.56 9.97 -5.67
N GLN A 130 -2.22 10.77 -4.67
CA GLN A 130 -0.94 11.50 -4.63
C GLN A 130 0.27 10.55 -4.58
N LEU A 131 0.18 9.46 -3.81
CA LEU A 131 1.20 8.41 -3.77
C LEU A 131 1.43 7.80 -5.16
N LEU A 132 0.35 7.46 -5.85
CA LEU A 132 0.40 6.87 -7.18
C LEU A 132 1.00 7.84 -8.22
N GLU A 133 0.61 9.10 -8.16
CA GLU A 133 1.15 10.14 -9.05
C GLU A 133 2.64 10.37 -8.79
N ARG A 134 3.06 10.48 -7.53
CA ARG A 134 4.47 10.57 -7.15
C ARG A 134 5.28 9.37 -7.64
N PHE A 135 4.72 8.15 -7.49
CA PHE A 135 5.37 6.95 -7.98
C PHE A 135 5.52 6.96 -9.50
N ARG A 136 4.46 7.31 -10.25
CA ARG A 136 4.48 7.41 -11.71
C ARG A 136 5.49 8.45 -12.21
N GLU A 137 5.52 9.62 -11.57
CA GLU A 137 6.47 10.67 -11.92
C GLU A 137 7.92 10.21 -11.71
N GLY A 138 8.21 9.49 -10.63
CA GLY A 138 9.52 8.90 -10.37
C GLY A 138 9.94 7.82 -11.37
N GLN A 139 9.03 7.33 -12.24
CA GLN A 139 9.37 6.37 -13.29
C GLN A 139 9.65 7.04 -14.65
N ARG A 140 9.44 8.34 -14.79
CA ARG A 140 9.73 9.04 -16.05
C ARG A 140 11.22 9.03 -16.36
N GLY A 141 11.57 8.74 -17.59
CA GLY A 141 12.95 8.63 -18.03
C GLY A 141 13.68 7.35 -17.58
N THR A 142 12.99 6.43 -16.92
CA THR A 142 13.56 5.12 -16.55
C THR A 142 13.25 4.06 -17.60
N VAL A 143 14.08 3.01 -17.65
CA VAL A 143 13.89 1.87 -18.55
C VAL A 143 13.48 0.65 -17.75
N HIS A 144 12.38 0.03 -18.15
CA HIS A 144 11.84 -1.17 -17.50
C HIS A 144 11.64 -2.31 -18.48
N ARG A 145 11.88 -3.53 -18.01
CA ARG A 145 11.36 -4.72 -18.70
C ARG A 145 9.84 -4.72 -18.59
N ALA A 146 9.17 -5.07 -19.68
CA ALA A 146 7.71 -5.08 -19.71
C ALA A 146 7.21 -6.25 -20.54
N LEU A 147 5.97 -6.67 -20.28
CA LEU A 147 5.22 -7.61 -21.07
C LEU A 147 4.13 -6.84 -21.83
N THR A 148 4.05 -7.07 -23.12
CA THR A 148 2.95 -6.55 -23.95
C THR A 148 1.67 -7.32 -23.66
N LEU A 149 0.56 -6.60 -23.64
CA LEU A 149 -0.78 -7.15 -23.45
C LEU A 149 -1.65 -6.88 -24.67
N ASP A 150 -2.69 -7.68 -24.79
CA ASP A 150 -3.74 -7.55 -25.81
C ASP A 150 -3.16 -7.48 -27.24
N ASP A 151 -3.47 -6.43 -27.97
CA ASP A 151 -3.04 -6.17 -29.34
C ASP A 151 -1.63 -5.53 -29.44
N GLY A 152 -0.87 -5.49 -28.35
CA GLY A 152 0.44 -4.85 -28.27
C GLY A 152 0.39 -3.33 -28.07
N SER A 153 -0.78 -2.74 -27.83
CA SER A 153 -0.94 -1.31 -27.53
C SER A 153 -0.70 -0.95 -26.06
N LEU A 154 -0.61 -1.97 -25.21
CA LEU A 154 -0.42 -1.85 -23.78
C LEU A 154 0.75 -2.72 -23.31
N ALA A 155 1.55 -2.23 -22.39
CA ALA A 155 2.59 -3.00 -21.72
C ALA A 155 2.46 -2.89 -20.19
N VAL A 156 2.78 -3.97 -19.49
CA VAL A 156 2.92 -3.99 -18.04
C VAL A 156 4.38 -4.13 -17.68
N THR A 157 4.90 -3.13 -16.97
CA THR A 157 6.29 -3.14 -16.49
C THR A 157 6.47 -4.11 -15.32
N GLY A 158 7.71 -4.51 -15.04
CA GLY A 158 8.01 -5.36 -13.89
C GLY A 158 7.54 -4.80 -12.53
N ASN A 159 7.43 -3.49 -12.41
CA ASN A 159 6.86 -2.82 -11.23
C ASN A 159 5.37 -2.49 -11.34
N TYR A 160 4.64 -3.23 -12.19
CA TYR A 160 3.19 -3.23 -12.35
C TYR A 160 2.55 -1.93 -12.89
N LEU A 161 3.32 -1.07 -13.54
CA LEU A 161 2.73 0.05 -14.27
C LEU A 161 2.22 -0.39 -15.64
N LYS A 162 0.99 0.02 -15.95
CA LYS A 162 0.42 -0.10 -17.29
C LYS A 162 0.82 1.11 -18.12
N VAL A 163 1.47 0.88 -19.25
CA VAL A 163 1.98 1.91 -20.14
C VAL A 163 1.40 1.69 -21.54
N ARG A 164 0.83 2.72 -22.14
CA ARG A 164 0.45 2.68 -23.54
C ARG A 164 1.71 2.79 -24.42
N ILE A 165 1.82 1.90 -25.37
CA ILE A 165 2.92 1.88 -26.35
C ILE A 165 2.36 2.02 -27.76
N PRO A 166 3.14 2.61 -28.70
CA PRO A 166 2.71 2.66 -30.11
C PRO A 166 2.45 1.25 -30.66
N PRO A 167 1.39 1.05 -31.45
CA PRO A 167 1.13 -0.23 -32.11
C PRO A 167 2.32 -0.68 -32.96
N GLY A 168 2.62 -1.98 -32.97
CA GLY A 168 3.64 -2.55 -33.84
C GLY A 168 5.05 -2.68 -33.25
N ARG A 169 5.24 -2.42 -31.95
CA ARG A 169 6.47 -2.79 -31.22
C ARG A 169 6.17 -3.97 -30.27
N ALA A 170 6.00 -5.14 -30.87
CA ALA A 170 6.05 -6.40 -30.14
C ALA A 170 7.49 -6.89 -30.02
#